data_2bb09f4ef0678e55b723cee9be23c3c3
#
_entry.id   2bb09f4ef0678e55b723cee9be23c3c3
#
_cell.length_a   1.000
_cell.length_b   1.000
_cell.length_c   1.000
_cell.angle_alpha   90.00
_cell.angle_beta   90.00
_cell.angle_gamma   90.00
#
_symmetry.space_group_name_H-M   'P 1'
#
loop_
_entity.id
_entity.type
_entity.pdbx_description
1 polymer ?
#
loop_
_entity_poly.entity_id
_entity_poly.type
_entity_poly.pdbx_seq_one_letter_code
_entity_poly.pdbx_strand_id
1 'polypeptide(L)'
;MAKRNFVSTYSLLWVLVIAFITGAVFSCTDNSEAEKRLTSAEALMNQHPDSALAILQGIDRSSLSSGNGKARYALLMSQALDKNYIDTTTFDILQPAIDYYIDKGTPDEKLTTFYYQGRIYQNKGDEDNAMLSFINAREIT
;
A
#
# COMPACT_ATOMS: atom_id res chain seq x y z
N MET A 1 -47.52 -3.96 -37.46
CA MET A 1 -46.05 -4.23 -37.53
C MET A 1 -45.31 -3.48 -36.42
N ALA A 2 -45.49 -3.84 -35.17
CA ALA A 2 -44.80 -3.15 -34.06
C ALA A 2 -44.52 -4.07 -32.87
N LYS A 3 -44.06 -5.29 -33.07
CA LYS A 3 -43.75 -6.26 -32.00
C LYS A 3 -42.30 -6.76 -31.96
N ARG A 4 -41.42 -6.28 -32.84
CA ARG A 4 -40.06 -6.86 -32.99
C ARG A 4 -38.94 -6.14 -32.24
N ASN A 5 -39.17 -4.93 -31.76
CA ASN A 5 -38.08 -4.13 -31.11
C ASN A 5 -38.08 -4.19 -29.57
N PHE A 6 -39.14 -4.72 -28.95
CA PHE A 6 -39.27 -4.73 -27.49
C PHE A 6 -38.41 -5.82 -26.83
N VAL A 7 -38.26 -6.97 -27.46
CA VAL A 7 -37.44 -8.08 -26.95
C VAL A 7 -35.95 -7.78 -27.06
N SER A 8 -35.52 -7.02 -28.07
CA SER A 8 -34.12 -6.66 -28.30
C SER A 8 -33.57 -5.68 -27.25
N THR A 9 -34.39 -4.73 -26.81
CA THR A 9 -33.96 -3.75 -25.79
C THR A 9 -33.80 -4.35 -24.41
N TYR A 10 -34.66 -5.26 -24.00
CA TYR A 10 -34.50 -5.98 -22.71
C TYR A 10 -33.30 -6.92 -22.73
N SER A 11 -33.01 -7.60 -23.86
CA SER A 11 -31.83 -8.44 -24.01
C SER A 11 -30.54 -7.64 -23.87
N LEU A 12 -30.46 -6.46 -24.46
CA LEU A 12 -29.30 -5.56 -24.33
C LEU A 12 -29.11 -5.05 -22.87
N LEU A 13 -30.19 -4.71 -22.19
CA LEU A 13 -30.20 -4.28 -20.79
C LEU A 13 -29.70 -5.40 -19.87
N TRP A 14 -30.12 -6.65 -20.08
CA TRP A 14 -29.67 -7.80 -19.30
C TRP A 14 -28.18 -8.09 -19.51
N VAL A 15 -27.67 -7.96 -20.74
CA VAL A 15 -26.23 -8.13 -21.04
C VAL A 15 -25.40 -7.06 -20.34
N LEU A 16 -25.85 -5.80 -20.31
CA LEU A 16 -25.17 -4.73 -19.61
C LEU A 16 -25.17 -4.92 -18.08
N VAL A 17 -26.28 -5.39 -17.52
CA VAL A 17 -26.38 -5.67 -16.07
C VAL A 17 -25.46 -6.83 -15.67
N ILE A 18 -25.40 -7.89 -16.47
CA ILE A 18 -24.51 -9.04 -16.22
C ILE A 18 -23.03 -8.60 -16.33
N ALA A 19 -22.67 -7.78 -17.31
CA ALA A 19 -21.31 -7.25 -17.47
C ALA A 19 -20.89 -6.37 -16.29
N PHE A 20 -21.82 -5.61 -15.71
CA PHE A 20 -21.56 -4.76 -14.55
C PHE A 20 -21.36 -5.58 -13.25
N ILE A 21 -22.13 -6.67 -13.09
CA ILE A 21 -22.03 -7.55 -11.92
C ILE A 21 -20.72 -8.36 -11.96
N THR A 22 -20.29 -8.85 -13.14
CA THR A 22 -19.02 -9.60 -13.25
C THR A 22 -17.79 -8.74 -13.00
N GLY A 23 -17.79 -7.47 -13.38
CA GLY A 23 -16.68 -6.53 -13.08
C GLY A 23 -16.47 -6.25 -11.60
N ALA A 24 -17.55 -6.17 -10.81
CA ALA A 24 -17.48 -5.86 -9.39
C ALA A 24 -16.92 -7.01 -8.52
N VAL A 25 -17.09 -8.28 -8.94
CA VAL A 25 -16.62 -9.44 -8.15
C VAL A 25 -15.12 -9.65 -8.28
N PHE A 26 -14.51 -9.32 -9.42
CA PHE A 26 -13.06 -9.45 -9.62
C PHE A 26 -12.26 -8.45 -8.80
N SER A 27 -12.74 -7.22 -8.66
CA SER A 27 -12.02 -6.18 -7.88
C SER A 27 -11.99 -6.47 -6.37
N CYS A 28 -13.00 -7.15 -5.81
CA CYS A 28 -13.02 -7.50 -4.38
C CYS A 28 -12.06 -8.64 -4.02
N THR A 29 -11.80 -9.58 -4.92
CA THR A 29 -10.91 -10.71 -4.66
C THR A 29 -9.44 -10.29 -4.66
N ASP A 30 -9.04 -9.40 -5.55
CA ASP A 30 -7.66 -8.93 -5.66
C ASP A 30 -7.23 -8.10 -4.45
N ASN A 31 -8.10 -7.22 -3.95
CA ASN A 31 -7.81 -6.44 -2.73
C ASN A 31 -7.67 -7.34 -1.49
N SER A 32 -8.51 -8.38 -1.36
CA SER A 32 -8.41 -9.34 -0.26
C SER A 32 -7.10 -10.16 -0.30
N GLU A 33 -6.61 -10.50 -1.47
CA GLU A 33 -5.35 -11.23 -1.64
C GLU A 33 -4.15 -10.32 -1.32
N ALA A 34 -4.15 -9.07 -1.78
CA ALA A 34 -3.12 -8.10 -1.45
C ALA A 34 -3.02 -7.85 0.07
N GLU A 35 -4.15 -7.70 0.77
CA GLU A 35 -4.17 -7.54 2.23
C GLU A 35 -3.63 -8.76 2.98
N LYS A 36 -3.91 -9.98 2.52
CA LYS A 36 -3.32 -11.21 3.08
C LYS A 36 -1.81 -11.23 2.90
N ARG A 37 -1.31 -10.83 1.74
CA ARG A 37 0.13 -10.75 1.47
C ARG A 37 0.81 -9.69 2.32
N LEU A 38 0.19 -8.52 2.53
CA LEU A 38 0.70 -7.50 3.46
C LEU A 38 0.82 -8.07 4.88
N THR A 39 -0.21 -8.77 5.36
CA THR A 39 -0.17 -9.39 6.68
C THR A 39 0.90 -10.48 6.80
N SER A 40 1.11 -11.27 5.75
CA SER A 40 2.16 -12.29 5.73
C SER A 40 3.56 -11.67 5.73
N ALA A 41 3.79 -10.61 4.96
CA ALA A 41 5.05 -9.89 4.93
C ALA A 41 5.36 -9.24 6.29
N GLU A 42 4.36 -8.63 6.92
CA GLU A 42 4.50 -8.02 8.24
C GLU A 42 4.89 -9.06 9.31
N ALA A 43 4.27 -10.23 9.31
CA ALA A 43 4.59 -11.31 10.24
C ALA A 43 6.03 -11.83 10.08
N LEU A 44 6.59 -11.80 8.87
CA LEU A 44 7.95 -12.26 8.58
C LEU A 44 9.01 -11.16 8.76
N MET A 45 8.61 -9.90 8.86
CA MET A 45 9.48 -8.72 8.77
C MET A 45 10.69 -8.76 9.70
N ASN A 46 10.54 -9.30 10.91
CA ASN A 46 11.61 -9.31 11.90
C ASN A 46 12.51 -10.54 11.83
N GLN A 47 11.99 -11.69 11.43
CA GLN A 47 12.73 -12.96 11.43
C GLN A 47 13.27 -13.33 10.05
N HIS A 48 12.54 -12.96 9.00
CA HIS A 48 12.84 -13.29 7.60
C HIS A 48 12.57 -12.08 6.69
N PRO A 49 13.33 -10.98 6.83
CA PRO A 49 13.10 -9.75 6.06
C PRO A 49 13.27 -9.92 4.55
N ASP A 50 14.11 -10.85 4.11
CA ASP A 50 14.27 -11.26 2.72
C ASP A 50 12.99 -11.86 2.12
N SER A 51 12.35 -12.75 2.87
CA SER A 51 11.07 -13.35 2.50
C SER A 51 9.94 -12.31 2.52
N ALA A 52 9.94 -11.41 3.51
CA ALA A 52 8.99 -10.29 3.55
C ALA A 52 9.13 -9.39 2.32
N LEU A 53 10.37 -9.05 1.94
CA LEU A 53 10.64 -8.26 0.74
C LEU A 53 10.14 -8.95 -0.54
N ALA A 54 10.40 -10.25 -0.68
CA ALA A 54 9.95 -11.03 -1.83
C ALA A 54 8.41 -11.06 -1.95
N ILE A 55 7.69 -11.21 -0.83
CA ILE A 55 6.23 -11.17 -0.80
C ILE A 55 5.72 -9.78 -1.24
N LEU A 56 6.31 -8.70 -0.71
CA LEU A 56 5.92 -7.32 -1.03
C LEU A 56 6.17 -7.00 -2.50
N GLN A 57 7.30 -7.41 -3.06
CA GLN A 57 7.61 -7.24 -4.49
C GLN A 57 6.63 -7.97 -5.42
N GLY A 58 6.02 -9.04 -4.94
CA GLY A 58 5.01 -9.81 -5.69
C GLY A 58 3.59 -9.22 -5.62
N ILE A 59 3.35 -8.13 -4.87
CA ILE A 59 2.03 -7.48 -4.80
C ILE A 59 1.84 -6.55 -6.00
N ASP A 60 0.73 -6.74 -6.72
CA ASP A 60 0.30 -5.74 -7.70
C ASP A 60 -0.24 -4.50 -6.97
N ARG A 61 0.49 -3.39 -7.08
CA ARG A 61 0.13 -2.13 -6.43
C ARG A 61 -1.22 -1.57 -6.90
N SER A 62 -1.66 -1.91 -8.09
CA SER A 62 -2.95 -1.49 -8.62
C SER A 62 -4.13 -2.14 -7.89
N SER A 63 -3.92 -3.30 -7.26
CA SER A 63 -4.91 -3.99 -6.43
C SER A 63 -5.16 -3.31 -5.08
N LEU A 64 -4.26 -2.42 -4.63
CA LEU A 64 -4.40 -1.67 -3.39
C LEU A 64 -5.33 -0.47 -3.60
N SER A 65 -6.61 -0.65 -3.35
CA SER A 65 -7.65 0.35 -3.62
C SER A 65 -7.77 1.42 -2.53
N SER A 66 -7.50 1.08 -1.26
CA SER A 66 -7.64 2.00 -0.13
C SER A 66 -6.37 2.83 0.12
N GLY A 67 -6.56 4.05 0.65
CA GLY A 67 -5.43 4.89 1.09
C GLY A 67 -4.59 4.21 2.17
N ASN A 68 -5.25 3.52 3.12
CA ASN A 68 -4.57 2.76 4.16
C ASN A 68 -3.78 1.57 3.60
N GLY A 69 -4.34 0.80 2.66
CA GLY A 69 -3.63 -0.31 2.03
C GLY A 69 -2.36 0.14 1.28
N LYS A 70 -2.44 1.27 0.56
CA LYS A 70 -1.27 1.89 -0.10
C LYS A 70 -0.23 2.36 0.90
N ALA A 71 -0.65 2.99 1.99
CA ALA A 71 0.24 3.45 3.05
C ALA A 71 0.93 2.28 3.78
N ARG A 72 0.19 1.22 4.11
CA ARG A 72 0.70 0.00 4.73
C ARG A 72 1.74 -0.68 3.84
N TYR A 73 1.44 -0.83 2.55
CA TYR A 73 2.41 -1.35 1.59
C TYR A 73 3.69 -0.51 1.54
N ALA A 74 3.56 0.82 1.46
CA ALA A 74 4.69 1.75 1.39
C ALA A 74 5.58 1.65 2.64
N LEU A 75 4.97 1.60 3.82
CA LEU A 75 5.69 1.48 5.09
C LEU A 75 6.41 0.13 5.21
N LEU A 76 5.72 -0.98 4.93
CA LEU A 76 6.30 -2.32 4.97
C LEU A 76 7.42 -2.49 3.92
N MET A 77 7.26 -1.94 2.72
CA MET A 77 8.29 -1.98 1.69
C MET A 77 9.55 -1.22 2.13
N SER A 78 9.39 -0.01 2.68
CA SER A 78 10.52 0.78 3.20
C SER A 78 11.25 0.04 4.33
N GLN A 79 10.49 -0.59 5.22
CA GLN A 79 11.02 -1.42 6.29
C GLN A 79 11.78 -2.65 5.76
N ALA A 80 11.20 -3.35 4.79
CA ALA A 80 11.84 -4.54 4.19
C ALA A 80 13.14 -4.19 3.47
N LEU A 81 13.17 -3.07 2.74
CA LEU A 81 14.39 -2.60 2.08
C LEU A 81 15.49 -2.29 3.08
N ASP A 82 15.20 -1.49 4.11
CA ASP A 82 16.18 -1.14 5.15
C ASP A 82 16.73 -2.39 5.88
N LYS A 83 15.86 -3.34 6.25
CA LYS A 83 16.27 -4.60 6.90
C LYS A 83 17.08 -5.54 6.00
N ASN A 84 16.98 -5.40 4.69
CA ASN A 84 17.80 -6.10 3.71
C ASN A 84 19.03 -5.30 3.25
N TYR A 85 19.38 -4.21 3.96
CA TYR A 85 20.53 -3.35 3.67
C TYR A 85 20.48 -2.72 2.27
N ILE A 86 19.26 -2.45 1.77
CA ILE A 86 19.02 -1.76 0.52
C ILE A 86 18.67 -0.30 0.82
N ASP A 87 19.66 0.56 0.65
CA ASP A 87 19.51 1.99 0.92
C ASP A 87 18.58 2.66 -0.10
N THR A 88 17.65 3.46 0.41
CA THR A 88 16.78 4.32 -0.40
C THR A 88 17.12 5.78 -0.14
N THR A 89 17.21 6.57 -1.22
CA THR A 89 17.55 8.01 -1.16
C THR A 89 16.42 8.91 -1.65
N THR A 90 15.28 8.33 -2.06
CA THR A 90 14.08 9.05 -2.51
C THR A 90 12.87 8.63 -1.71
N PHE A 91 11.86 9.50 -1.67
CA PHE A 91 10.60 9.23 -0.95
C PHE A 91 9.57 8.46 -1.77
N ASP A 92 9.86 8.10 -3.03
CA ASP A 92 8.88 7.50 -3.96
C ASP A 92 8.15 6.29 -3.39
N ILE A 93 8.85 5.46 -2.60
CA ILE A 93 8.27 4.27 -1.96
C ILE A 93 7.50 4.66 -0.70
N LEU A 94 8.07 5.50 0.17
CA LEU A 94 7.50 5.86 1.46
C LEU A 94 6.39 6.91 1.37
N GLN A 95 6.32 7.68 0.29
CA GLN A 95 5.41 8.83 0.16
C GLN A 95 3.95 8.51 0.50
N PRO A 96 3.34 7.39 0.05
CA PRO A 96 1.97 7.06 0.45
C PRO A 96 1.78 6.85 1.96
N ALA A 97 2.82 6.39 2.67
CA ALA A 97 2.78 6.26 4.12
C ALA A 97 2.87 7.63 4.80
N ILE A 98 3.73 8.52 4.33
CA ILE A 98 3.83 9.91 4.80
C ILE A 98 2.49 10.61 4.64
N ASP A 99 1.89 10.58 3.44
CA ASP A 99 0.65 11.27 3.11
C ASP A 99 -0.55 10.78 3.93
N TYR A 100 -0.52 9.54 4.39
CA TYR A 100 -1.63 8.94 5.11
C TYR A 100 -1.40 8.88 6.62
N TYR A 101 -0.27 8.33 7.07
CA TYR A 101 -0.07 8.03 8.47
C TYR A 101 0.32 9.23 9.32
N ILE A 102 0.95 10.27 8.76
CA ILE A 102 1.27 11.48 9.55
C ILE A 102 0.00 12.09 10.15
N ASP A 103 -1.10 12.09 9.41
CA ASP A 103 -2.38 12.62 9.91
C ASP A 103 -3.25 11.55 10.59
N LYS A 104 -3.39 10.37 9.98
CA LYS A 104 -4.43 9.38 10.29
C LYS A 104 -3.89 8.10 10.93
N GLY A 105 -2.58 7.95 11.04
CA GLY A 105 -1.96 6.74 11.59
C GLY A 105 -2.12 6.63 13.11
N THR A 106 -2.01 5.39 13.58
CA THR A 106 -1.79 5.09 15.00
C THR A 106 -0.43 5.66 15.45
N PRO A 107 -0.17 5.80 16.75
CA PRO A 107 1.15 6.21 17.24
C PRO A 107 2.30 5.38 16.65
N ASP A 108 2.17 4.07 16.59
CA ASP A 108 3.20 3.17 16.05
C ASP A 108 3.44 3.39 14.55
N GLU A 109 2.38 3.59 13.77
CA GLU A 109 2.48 3.88 12.34
C GLU A 109 3.15 5.23 12.06
N LYS A 110 2.80 6.26 12.84
CA LYS A 110 3.44 7.58 12.79
C LYS A 110 4.92 7.51 13.14
N LEU A 111 5.25 6.89 14.28
CA LEU A 111 6.63 6.70 14.74
C LEU A 111 7.46 6.00 13.65
N THR A 112 6.95 4.89 13.12
CA THR A 112 7.65 4.09 12.11
C THR A 112 7.80 4.88 10.81
N THR A 113 6.80 5.66 10.40
CA THR A 113 6.86 6.52 9.21
C THR A 113 7.94 7.59 9.35
N PHE A 114 7.99 8.31 10.47
CA PHE A 114 9.05 9.30 10.73
C PHE A 114 10.43 8.66 10.83
N TYR A 115 10.54 7.46 11.40
CA TYR A 115 11.81 6.74 11.46
C TYR A 115 12.34 6.45 10.05
N TYR A 116 11.53 5.88 9.13
CA TYR A 116 11.99 5.60 7.77
C TYR A 116 12.17 6.88 6.93
N GLN A 117 11.43 7.95 7.22
CA GLN A 117 11.71 9.27 6.64
C GLN A 117 13.12 9.74 7.04
N GLY A 118 13.48 9.61 8.31
CA GLY A 118 14.83 9.92 8.81
C GLY A 118 15.91 9.07 8.16
N ARG A 119 15.66 7.76 7.97
CA ARG A 119 16.58 6.87 7.25
C ARG A 119 16.83 7.29 5.81
N ILE A 120 15.80 7.73 5.08
CA ILE A 120 15.96 8.23 3.71
C ILE A 120 16.80 9.51 3.70
N TYR A 121 16.55 10.46 4.60
CA TYR A 121 17.37 11.66 4.72
C TYR A 121 18.82 11.34 5.08
N GLN A 122 19.05 10.42 6.01
CA GLN A 122 20.40 9.95 6.37
C GLN A 122 21.14 9.35 5.17
N ASN A 123 20.47 8.49 4.38
CA ASN A 123 21.04 7.89 3.17
C ASN A 123 21.36 8.94 2.08
N LYS A 124 20.64 10.07 2.07
CA LYS A 124 20.93 11.23 1.20
C LYS A 124 22.07 12.09 1.69
N GLY A 125 22.52 11.94 2.92
CA GLY A 125 23.47 12.83 3.58
C GLY A 125 22.85 14.14 4.09
N ASP A 126 21.52 14.20 4.24
CA ASP A 126 20.77 15.34 4.80
C ASP A 126 20.57 15.11 6.31
N GLU A 127 21.63 15.36 7.06
CA GLU A 127 21.68 15.06 8.51
C GLU A 127 20.70 15.89 9.32
N ASP A 128 20.46 17.15 8.94
CA ASP A 128 19.54 18.04 9.65
C ASP A 128 18.09 17.52 9.58
N ASN A 129 17.61 17.18 8.38
CA ASN A 129 16.28 16.62 8.20
C ASN A 129 16.17 15.19 8.75
N ALA A 130 17.25 14.41 8.72
CA ALA A 130 17.28 13.10 9.36
C ALA A 130 17.09 13.24 10.88
N MET A 131 17.83 14.13 11.52
CA MET A 131 17.70 14.40 12.96
C MET A 131 16.30 14.88 13.32
N LEU A 132 15.73 15.81 12.56
CA LEU A 132 14.37 16.31 12.79
C LEU A 132 13.34 15.18 12.70
N SER A 133 13.46 14.31 11.70
CA SER A 133 12.57 13.17 11.53
C SER A 133 12.65 12.18 12.70
N PHE A 134 13.85 11.89 13.21
CA PHE A 134 14.04 11.03 14.38
C PHE A 134 13.51 11.67 15.68
N ILE A 135 13.62 12.98 15.82
CA ILE A 135 13.02 13.72 16.95
C ILE A 135 11.51 13.59 16.90
N ASN A 136 10.89 13.82 15.72
CA ASN A 136 9.43 13.67 15.55
C ASN A 136 8.97 12.24 15.88
N ALA A 137 9.72 11.21 15.46
CA ALA A 137 9.43 9.83 15.82
C ALA A 137 9.42 9.61 17.34
N ARG A 138 10.42 10.18 18.06
CA ARG A 138 10.53 10.05 19.51
C ARG A 138 9.41 10.78 20.27
N GLU A 139 8.92 11.90 19.74
CA GLU A 139 7.88 12.70 20.41
C GLU A 139 6.47 12.09 20.33
N ILE A 140 6.28 11.07 19.51
CA ILE A 140 4.99 10.34 19.39
C ILE A 140 4.78 9.37 20.55
N THR A 141 5.84 8.91 21.21
CA THR A 141 5.77 8.01 22.36
C THR A 141 5.47 8.77 23.65
#